data_d177d4bf74000096c1a9c4ee3aa86122
#
_entry.id   d177d4bf74000096c1a9c4ee3aa86122
#
_cell.length_a   1.000
_cell.length_b   1.000
_cell.length_c   1.000
_cell.angle_alpha   90.00
_cell.angle_beta   90.00
_cell.angle_gamma   90.00
#
_symmetry.space_group_name_H-M   'P 1'
#
loop_
_entity.id
_entity.type
_entity.pdbx_description
1 polymer ?
#
loop_
_entity_poly.entity_id
_entity_poly.type
_entity_poly.pdbx_seq_one_letter_code
_entity_poly.pdbx_strand_id
1 'polypeptide(L)'
;MALFNPSRDEVRQFFCNTWHKQLNGGVLTPLEMMACSWIKLHPEYHDILSNNEALVQEFTPEQGQTNPFLHLSMHLSISEQCSIDQPRGIRQAVELLTHRRNSLHDAHHEAMECLGTMLWESQKAGRAPDGDAYIACVQRNATKD
;
A
#
# COMPACT_ATOMS: atom_id res chain seq x y z
N MET A 1 -9.51 -5.09 5.40
CA MET A 1 -8.93 -3.81 5.80
C MET A 1 -9.74 -2.65 5.27
N ALA A 2 -9.84 -2.52 3.94
CA ALA A 2 -10.56 -1.40 3.35
C ALA A 2 -12.05 -1.34 3.74
N LEU A 3 -12.65 -2.49 4.00
CA LEU A 3 -14.08 -2.58 4.28
C LEU A 3 -14.48 -2.07 5.67
N PHE A 4 -13.55 -2.10 6.63
CA PHE A 4 -13.88 -1.84 8.03
C PHE A 4 -13.24 -0.57 8.57
N ASN A 5 -12.49 0.16 7.72
CA ASN A 5 -11.82 1.38 8.13
C ASN A 5 -11.14 1.22 9.50
N PRO A 6 -10.16 0.32 9.60
CA PRO A 6 -9.55 -0.05 10.87
C PRO A 6 -8.81 1.13 11.50
N SER A 7 -8.67 1.09 12.82
CA SER A 7 -7.90 2.09 13.55
C SER A 7 -6.41 1.98 13.22
N ARG A 8 -5.67 3.05 13.53
CA ARG A 8 -4.22 3.09 13.40
C ARG A 8 -3.57 1.90 14.12
N ASP A 9 -4.02 1.60 15.33
CA ASP A 9 -3.44 0.53 16.13
C ASP A 9 -3.70 -0.84 15.51
N GLU A 10 -4.89 -1.04 14.97
CA GLU A 10 -5.23 -2.30 14.30
C GLU A 10 -4.37 -2.52 13.06
N VAL A 11 -4.12 -1.48 12.28
CA VAL A 11 -3.27 -1.55 11.08
C VAL A 11 -1.84 -1.93 11.48
N ARG A 12 -1.30 -1.24 12.48
CA ARG A 12 0.06 -1.51 12.95
C ARG A 12 0.19 -2.92 13.50
N GLN A 13 -0.80 -3.36 14.29
CA GLN A 13 -0.82 -4.70 14.85
C GLN A 13 -0.87 -5.75 13.75
N PHE A 14 -1.66 -5.51 12.71
CA PHE A 14 -1.76 -6.42 11.57
C PHE A 14 -0.40 -6.66 10.91
N PHE A 15 0.33 -5.60 10.59
CA PHE A 15 1.63 -5.74 9.93
C PHE A 15 2.68 -6.37 10.85
N CYS A 16 2.71 -5.98 12.11
CA CYS A 16 3.64 -6.57 13.08
C CYS A 16 3.37 -8.06 13.29
N ASN A 17 2.09 -8.44 13.44
CA ASN A 17 1.71 -9.83 13.61
C ASN A 17 2.05 -10.65 12.37
N THR A 18 1.82 -10.11 11.18
CA THR A 18 2.16 -10.76 9.93
C THR A 18 3.65 -11.09 9.88
N TRP A 19 4.48 -10.10 10.20
CA TRP A 19 5.93 -10.27 10.17
C TRP A 19 6.40 -11.26 11.22
N HIS A 20 5.85 -11.20 12.45
CA HIS A 20 6.17 -12.16 13.50
C HIS A 20 5.81 -13.59 13.10
N LYS A 21 4.65 -13.80 12.49
CA LYS A 21 4.26 -15.12 11.98
C LYS A 21 5.24 -15.61 10.93
N GLN A 22 5.65 -14.73 10.01
CA GLN A 22 6.61 -15.09 8.97
C GLN A 22 7.93 -15.55 9.58
N LEU A 23 8.43 -14.81 10.56
CA LEU A 23 9.71 -15.14 11.20
C LEU A 23 9.64 -16.44 11.99
N ASN A 24 8.47 -16.78 12.53
CA ASN A 24 8.29 -17.96 13.37
C ASN A 24 7.72 -19.17 12.61
N GLY A 25 7.59 -19.06 11.30
CA GLY A 25 7.08 -20.16 10.48
C GLY A 25 5.58 -20.40 10.64
N GLY A 26 4.83 -19.39 11.09
CA GLY A 26 3.39 -19.50 11.27
C GLY A 26 2.63 -19.49 9.95
N VAL A 27 1.36 -19.88 10.01
CA VAL A 27 0.49 -19.90 8.83
C VAL A 27 -0.12 -18.53 8.62
N LEU A 28 0.05 -17.99 7.40
CA LEU A 28 -0.47 -16.68 7.02
C LEU A 28 -1.82 -16.82 6.33
N THR A 29 -2.74 -15.90 6.63
CA THR A 29 -3.97 -15.77 5.85
C THR A 29 -3.64 -15.21 4.46
N PRO A 30 -4.56 -15.31 3.47
CA PRO A 30 -4.31 -14.71 2.16
C PRO A 30 -3.94 -13.23 2.21
N LEU A 31 -4.62 -12.44 3.06
CA LEU A 31 -4.29 -11.03 3.22
C LEU A 31 -2.90 -10.83 3.83
N GLU A 32 -2.56 -11.63 4.82
CA GLU A 32 -1.23 -11.60 5.42
C GLU A 32 -0.15 -12.01 4.43
N MET A 33 -0.42 -12.99 3.55
CA MET A 33 0.53 -13.38 2.50
C MET A 33 0.81 -12.23 1.56
N MET A 34 -0.23 -11.51 1.17
CA MET A 34 -0.12 -10.33 0.31
C MET A 34 0.71 -9.24 0.99
N ALA A 35 0.41 -8.96 2.26
CA ALA A 35 1.16 -7.97 3.03
C ALA A 35 2.63 -8.39 3.22
N CYS A 36 2.87 -9.66 3.49
CA CYS A 36 4.21 -10.19 3.71
C CYS A 36 5.09 -10.04 2.45
N SER A 37 4.51 -10.21 1.27
CA SER A 37 5.23 -9.99 0.01
C SER A 37 5.82 -8.60 -0.05
N TRP A 38 5.07 -7.59 0.39
CA TRP A 38 5.55 -6.21 0.40
C TRP A 38 6.55 -5.95 1.52
N ILE A 39 6.34 -6.57 2.69
CA ILE A 39 7.30 -6.46 3.80
C ILE A 39 8.67 -6.99 3.38
N LYS A 40 8.71 -8.12 2.66
CA LYS A 40 9.96 -8.70 2.18
C LYS A 40 10.71 -7.78 1.23
N LEU A 41 10.00 -6.96 0.47
CA LEU A 41 10.60 -6.00 -0.46
C LEU A 41 11.04 -4.70 0.23
N HIS A 42 10.82 -4.57 1.54
CA HIS A 42 11.19 -3.40 2.32
C HIS A 42 12.02 -3.83 3.54
N PRO A 43 13.24 -4.35 3.31
CA PRO A 43 14.07 -4.80 4.44
C PRO A 43 14.39 -3.70 5.45
N GLU A 44 14.32 -2.43 5.02
CA GLU A 44 14.51 -1.29 5.90
C GLU A 44 13.44 -1.20 7.00
N TYR A 45 12.31 -1.91 6.87
CA TYR A 45 11.24 -1.89 7.85
C TYR A 45 11.27 -3.11 8.79
N HIS A 46 12.16 -4.08 8.55
CA HIS A 46 12.12 -5.35 9.30
C HIS A 46 12.36 -5.16 10.79
N ASP A 47 13.31 -4.31 11.17
CA ASP A 47 13.58 -4.05 12.58
C ASP A 47 12.40 -3.37 13.25
N ILE A 48 11.78 -2.40 12.58
CA ILE A 48 10.62 -1.68 13.11
C ILE A 48 9.46 -2.65 13.35
N LEU A 49 9.19 -3.53 12.39
CA LEU A 49 8.08 -4.47 12.49
C LEU A 49 8.31 -5.55 13.54
N SER A 50 9.57 -5.80 13.90
CA SER A 50 9.92 -6.77 14.94
C SER A 50 9.85 -6.19 16.34
N ASN A 51 9.71 -4.87 16.46
CA ASN A 51 9.76 -4.16 17.73
C ASN A 51 8.37 -3.69 18.16
N ASN A 52 7.95 -4.11 19.36
CA ASN A 52 6.63 -3.73 19.89
C ASN A 52 6.49 -2.22 20.13
N GLU A 53 7.60 -1.50 20.28
CA GLU A 53 7.55 -0.04 20.43
C GLU A 53 7.01 0.65 19.17
N ALA A 54 7.09 0.01 18.02
CA ALA A 54 6.56 0.55 16.78
C ALA A 54 5.05 0.77 16.83
N LEU A 55 4.34 0.04 17.70
CA LEU A 55 2.89 0.19 17.84
C LEU A 55 2.50 1.59 18.32
N VAL A 56 3.39 2.27 19.05
CA VAL A 56 3.13 3.60 19.62
C VAL A 56 4.08 4.67 19.10
N GLN A 57 5.03 4.32 18.26
CA GLN A 57 6.04 5.26 17.75
C GLN A 57 5.40 6.28 16.80
N GLU A 58 5.82 7.54 16.91
CA GLU A 58 5.41 8.59 15.98
C GLU A 58 6.41 8.68 14.82
N PHE A 59 5.88 8.75 13.61
CA PHE A 59 6.67 8.97 12.40
C PHE A 59 6.25 10.29 11.79
N THR A 60 7.10 11.32 11.90
CA THR A 60 6.73 12.65 11.44
C THR A 60 7.67 13.12 10.34
N PRO A 61 7.17 13.92 9.38
CA PRO A 61 8.03 14.52 8.35
C PRO A 61 9.12 15.42 8.97
N GLU A 62 8.82 16.07 10.08
CA GLU A 62 9.77 16.95 10.76
C GLU A 62 10.98 16.19 11.27
N GLN A 63 10.81 14.90 11.57
CA GLN A 63 11.91 14.03 12.01
C GLN A 63 12.58 13.33 10.82
N GLY A 64 12.14 13.62 9.59
CA GLY A 64 12.67 12.99 8.39
C GLY A 64 12.34 11.52 8.29
N GLN A 65 11.33 11.06 9.02
CA GLN A 65 10.97 9.65 9.07
C GLN A 65 9.80 9.35 8.14
N THR A 66 9.91 8.25 7.39
CA THR A 66 8.79 7.70 6.62
C THR A 66 7.99 6.80 7.54
N ASN A 67 6.67 6.91 7.49
CA ASN A 67 5.79 6.02 8.24
C ASN A 67 5.70 4.68 7.48
N PRO A 68 6.36 3.61 7.97
CA PRO A 68 6.37 2.34 7.25
C PRO A 68 4.98 1.70 7.18
N PHE A 69 4.14 1.93 8.18
CA PHE A 69 2.79 1.35 8.19
C PHE A 69 1.91 2.00 7.12
N LEU A 70 2.04 3.30 6.92
CA LEU A 70 1.33 3.99 5.85
C LEU A 70 1.80 3.50 4.48
N HIS A 71 3.10 3.39 4.28
CA HIS A 71 3.67 2.94 3.02
C HIS A 71 3.22 1.51 2.69
N LEU A 72 3.33 0.60 3.66
CA LEU A 72 2.88 -0.78 3.48
C LEU A 72 1.38 -0.87 3.26
N SER A 73 0.60 -0.03 3.93
CA SER A 73 -0.86 0.01 3.74
C SER A 73 -1.23 0.40 2.32
N MET A 74 -0.49 1.34 1.72
CA MET A 74 -0.73 1.74 0.35
C MET A 74 -0.42 0.62 -0.64
N HIS A 75 0.70 -0.09 -0.44
CA HIS A 75 1.01 -1.28 -1.25
C HIS A 75 -0.11 -2.31 -1.13
N LEU A 76 -0.54 -2.59 0.09
CA LEU A 76 -1.60 -3.57 0.33
C LEU A 76 -2.91 -3.15 -0.32
N SER A 77 -3.28 -1.87 -0.21
CA SER A 77 -4.50 -1.34 -0.83
C SER A 77 -4.49 -1.55 -2.34
N ILE A 78 -3.38 -1.24 -3.00
CA ILE A 78 -3.26 -1.41 -4.44
C ILE A 78 -3.33 -2.88 -4.82
N SER A 79 -2.68 -3.76 -4.05
CA SER A 79 -2.76 -5.21 -4.27
C SER A 79 -4.18 -5.72 -4.15
N GLU A 80 -4.93 -5.25 -3.14
CA GLU A 80 -6.33 -5.62 -2.97
C GLU A 80 -7.19 -5.11 -4.12
N GLN A 81 -6.98 -3.85 -4.53
CA GLN A 81 -7.68 -3.26 -5.66
C GLN A 81 -7.48 -4.10 -6.93
N CYS A 82 -6.24 -4.47 -7.20
CA CYS A 82 -5.92 -5.27 -8.39
C CYS A 82 -6.50 -6.67 -8.29
N SER A 83 -6.53 -7.24 -7.09
CA SER A 83 -7.06 -8.59 -6.84
C SER A 83 -8.54 -8.70 -7.23
N ILE A 84 -9.32 -7.68 -6.92
CA ILE A 84 -10.77 -7.66 -7.18
C ILE A 84 -11.17 -6.73 -8.31
N ASP A 85 -10.20 -6.07 -8.93
CA ASP A 85 -10.39 -5.08 -10.00
C ASP A 85 -11.38 -3.98 -9.59
N GLN A 86 -11.13 -3.37 -8.42
CA GLN A 86 -11.92 -2.24 -7.94
C GLN A 86 -10.99 -1.08 -7.59
N PRO A 87 -11.15 0.09 -8.20
CA PRO A 87 -12.15 0.44 -9.23
C PRO A 87 -11.89 -0.33 -10.53
N ARG A 88 -12.96 -0.61 -11.27
CA ARG A 88 -12.87 -1.43 -12.47
C ARG A 88 -11.89 -0.83 -13.48
N GLY A 89 -10.92 -1.63 -13.91
CA GLY A 89 -9.87 -1.21 -14.83
C GLY A 89 -8.52 -1.00 -14.15
N ILE A 90 -8.48 -0.94 -12.82
CA ILE A 90 -7.22 -0.71 -12.10
C ILE A 90 -6.22 -1.84 -12.31
N ARG A 91 -6.70 -3.09 -12.35
CA ARG A 91 -5.82 -4.25 -12.54
C ARG A 91 -5.04 -4.12 -13.86
N GLN A 92 -5.74 -3.85 -14.95
CA GLN A 92 -5.08 -3.72 -16.26
C GLN A 92 -4.13 -2.52 -16.28
N ALA A 93 -4.53 -1.40 -15.69
CA ALA A 93 -3.70 -0.20 -15.67
C ALA A 93 -2.39 -0.45 -14.93
N VAL A 94 -2.44 -1.12 -13.78
CA VAL A 94 -1.24 -1.45 -13.00
C VAL A 94 -0.41 -2.50 -13.72
N GLU A 95 -1.03 -3.48 -14.38
CA GLU A 95 -0.30 -4.48 -15.16
C GLU A 95 0.48 -3.84 -16.31
N LEU A 96 -0.13 -2.90 -17.02
CA LEU A 96 0.52 -2.18 -18.11
C LEU A 96 1.70 -1.36 -17.57
N LEU A 97 1.51 -0.68 -16.45
CA LEU A 97 2.58 0.10 -15.83
C LEU A 97 3.72 -0.81 -15.36
N THR A 98 3.38 -1.96 -14.77
CA THR A 98 4.36 -2.95 -14.34
C THR A 98 5.20 -3.43 -15.51
N HIS A 99 4.56 -3.72 -16.62
CA HIS A 99 5.24 -4.15 -17.84
C HIS A 99 6.16 -3.04 -18.36
N ARG A 100 5.67 -1.81 -18.38
CA ARG A 100 6.43 -0.66 -18.87
C ARG A 100 7.68 -0.40 -18.03
N ARG A 101 7.57 -0.52 -16.71
CA ARG A 101 8.70 -0.29 -15.81
C ARG A 101 9.54 -1.54 -15.57
N ASN A 102 9.06 -2.70 -16.01
CA ASN A 102 9.69 -3.99 -15.75
C ASN A 102 9.91 -4.20 -14.24
N SER A 103 8.98 -3.71 -13.42
CA SER A 103 9.06 -3.80 -11.97
C SER A 103 7.69 -3.53 -11.35
N LEU A 104 7.15 -4.53 -10.66
CA LEU A 104 5.90 -4.36 -9.91
C LEU A 104 6.07 -3.34 -8.78
N HIS A 105 7.23 -3.35 -8.12
CA HIS A 105 7.52 -2.44 -7.02
C HIS A 105 7.50 -0.97 -7.51
N ASP A 106 8.17 -0.69 -8.61
CA ASP A 106 8.20 0.65 -9.19
C ASP A 106 6.82 1.08 -9.67
N ALA A 107 6.07 0.17 -10.29
CA ALA A 107 4.71 0.46 -10.74
C ALA A 107 3.81 0.81 -9.56
N HIS A 108 3.93 0.07 -8.43
CA HIS A 108 3.17 0.37 -7.23
C HIS A 108 3.51 1.75 -6.68
N HIS A 109 4.78 2.15 -6.68
CA HIS A 109 5.16 3.48 -6.19
C HIS A 109 4.52 4.59 -7.04
N GLU A 110 4.47 4.42 -8.36
CA GLU A 110 3.80 5.39 -9.21
C GLU A 110 2.28 5.38 -8.99
N ALA A 111 1.69 4.18 -8.84
CA ALA A 111 0.26 4.07 -8.54
C ALA A 111 -0.08 4.70 -7.20
N MET A 112 0.82 4.63 -6.21
CA MET A 112 0.63 5.28 -4.91
C MET A 112 0.52 6.80 -5.05
N GLU A 113 1.30 7.40 -5.92
CA GLU A 113 1.21 8.84 -6.16
C GLU A 113 -0.15 9.20 -6.75
N CYS A 114 -0.64 8.39 -7.69
CA CYS A 114 -1.96 8.58 -8.27
C CYS A 114 -3.06 8.41 -7.21
N LEU A 115 -2.92 7.38 -6.38
CA LEU A 115 -3.88 7.10 -5.30
C LEU A 115 -3.89 8.25 -4.29
N GLY A 116 -2.71 8.72 -3.90
CA GLY A 116 -2.59 9.83 -2.96
C GLY A 116 -3.22 11.11 -3.49
N THR A 117 -3.01 11.41 -4.76
CA THR A 117 -3.62 12.58 -5.41
C THR A 117 -5.14 12.48 -5.42
N MET A 118 -5.67 11.31 -5.77
CA MET A 118 -7.12 11.08 -5.79
C MET A 118 -7.72 11.30 -4.39
N LEU A 119 -7.10 10.74 -3.36
CA LEU A 119 -7.59 10.86 -2.00
C LEU A 119 -7.50 12.30 -1.50
N TRP A 120 -6.41 13.00 -1.80
CA TRP A 120 -6.24 14.40 -1.41
C TRP A 120 -7.29 15.30 -2.06
N GLU A 121 -7.53 15.12 -3.37
CA GLU A 121 -8.52 15.91 -4.09
C GLU A 121 -9.93 15.62 -3.58
N SER A 122 -10.22 14.37 -3.25
CA SER A 122 -11.50 13.97 -2.67
C SER A 122 -11.75 14.69 -1.36
N GLN A 123 -10.76 14.71 -0.47
CA GLN A 123 -10.87 15.39 0.83
C GLN A 123 -11.02 16.88 0.66
N LYS A 124 -10.24 17.48 -0.24
CA LYS A 124 -10.29 18.92 -0.49
C LYS A 124 -11.64 19.37 -1.04
N ALA A 125 -12.22 18.56 -1.93
CA ALA A 125 -13.49 18.89 -2.58
C ALA A 125 -14.71 18.45 -1.77
N GLY A 126 -14.51 17.65 -0.71
CA GLY A 126 -15.61 17.10 0.08
C GLY A 126 -16.47 16.13 -0.71
N ARG A 127 -15.88 15.42 -1.66
CA ARG A 127 -16.57 14.44 -2.51
C ARG A 127 -15.95 13.05 -2.37
N ALA A 128 -16.69 12.02 -2.83
CA ALA A 128 -16.17 10.66 -2.86
C ALA A 128 -14.94 10.58 -3.76
N PRO A 129 -14.01 9.65 -3.50
CA PRO A 129 -12.84 9.46 -4.35
C PRO A 129 -13.24 9.15 -5.80
N ASP A 130 -12.50 9.75 -6.75
CA ASP A 130 -12.75 9.60 -8.18
C ASP A 130 -11.88 8.47 -8.73
N GLY A 131 -12.46 7.27 -8.79
CA GLY A 131 -11.74 6.08 -9.29
C GLY A 131 -11.33 6.21 -10.75
N ASP A 132 -12.13 6.89 -11.57
CA ASP A 132 -11.79 7.06 -12.99
C ASP A 132 -10.57 7.96 -13.16
N ALA A 133 -10.46 9.01 -12.35
CA ALA A 133 -9.30 9.90 -12.36
C ALA A 133 -8.03 9.15 -11.91
N TYR A 134 -8.16 8.29 -10.92
CA TYR A 134 -7.07 7.45 -10.43
C TYR A 134 -6.58 6.51 -11.55
N ILE A 135 -7.49 5.79 -12.18
CA ILE A 135 -7.14 4.88 -13.28
C ILE A 135 -6.49 5.65 -14.42
N ALA A 136 -7.05 6.80 -14.80
CA ALA A 136 -6.48 7.62 -15.88
C ALA A 136 -5.06 8.07 -15.55
N CYS A 137 -4.78 8.39 -14.29
CA CYS A 137 -3.44 8.76 -13.83
C CYS A 137 -2.46 7.60 -14.03
N VAL A 138 -2.84 6.39 -13.61
CA VAL A 138 -1.99 5.20 -13.76
C VAL A 138 -1.77 4.89 -15.24
N GLN A 139 -2.83 4.99 -16.05
CA GLN A 139 -2.73 4.75 -17.49
C GLN A 139 -1.79 5.74 -18.18
N ARG A 140 -1.85 7.02 -17.79
CA ARG A 140 -0.93 8.02 -18.33
C ARG A 140 0.53 7.66 -18.03
N ASN A 141 0.79 7.23 -16.80
CA ASN A 141 2.13 6.81 -16.42
C ASN A 141 2.59 5.58 -17.21
N ALA A 142 1.68 4.67 -17.52
CA ALA A 142 1.99 3.48 -18.30
C ALA A 142 2.33 3.79 -19.75
N THR A 143 1.99 5.00 -20.24
CA THR A 143 2.29 5.42 -21.63
C THR A 143 3.49 6.35 -21.71
N LYS A 144 4.09 6.71 -20.57
CA LYS A 144 5.28 7.55 -20.53
C LYS A 144 6.55 6.71 -20.53
N ASP A 145 7.60 7.26 -21.09
CA ASP A 145 8.92 6.63 -21.09
C ASP A 145 9.70 6.79 -19.77
#